data_c1dbd51c245f029da5fb202b7ee92f41
#
_entry.id   c1dbd51c245f029da5fb202b7ee92f41
#
_cell.length_a   1.000
_cell.length_b   1.000
_cell.length_c   1.000
_cell.angle_alpha   90.00
_cell.angle_beta   90.00
_cell.angle_gamma   90.00
#
_symmetry.space_group_name_H-M   'P 1'
#
loop_
_entity.id
_entity.type
_entity.pdbx_description
1 polymer ?
#
loop_
_entity_poly.entity_id
_entity_poly.type
_entity_poly.pdbx_seq_one_letter_code
_entity_poly.pdbx_strand_id
1 'polypeptide(L)'
;MSPARPKPEIPIHEAGSRAAWEAWLKENHARSDGVWLKIAKQGSGKASTSYPEALEVAISFGWIDGQKRAYDQSFWLQRFTPRGPRSRWSQVNREKAQALIAAGRMRKAGLVQVRAAQADGRWDEAYEPQSRATVPEDLQAALDASPPARAFFLTLTGARRYAFLYRLHNVRNPERRARRIADYIALLNQGKTLH
;
A
#
# COMPACT_ATOMS: atom_id res chain seq x y z
N MET A 1 11.24 -1.19 -35.01
CA MET A 1 10.79 -1.12 -33.58
C MET A 1 10.14 0.24 -33.37
N SER A 2 8.82 0.30 -33.24
CA SER A 2 8.12 1.56 -32.97
C SER A 2 8.47 2.04 -31.54
N PRO A 3 8.75 3.34 -31.32
CA PRO A 3 9.01 3.87 -30.00
C PRO A 3 7.75 3.68 -29.12
N ALA A 4 7.94 3.17 -27.92
CA ALA A 4 6.87 3.02 -26.93
C ALA A 4 6.22 4.39 -26.69
N ARG A 5 4.90 4.49 -26.83
CA ARG A 5 4.15 5.71 -26.51
C ARG A 5 4.50 6.12 -25.07
N PRO A 6 4.87 7.39 -24.83
CA PRO A 6 5.08 7.87 -23.49
C PRO A 6 3.81 7.61 -22.66
N LYS A 7 3.96 7.02 -21.46
CA LYS A 7 2.83 6.86 -20.55
C LYS A 7 2.24 8.25 -20.28
N PRO A 8 0.91 8.41 -20.37
CA PRO A 8 0.28 9.68 -20.08
C PRO A 8 0.66 10.15 -18.67
N GLU A 9 1.02 11.40 -18.56
CA GLU A 9 1.37 12.00 -17.27
C GLU A 9 0.13 12.03 -16.39
N ILE A 10 0.26 11.48 -15.15
CA ILE A 10 -0.85 11.42 -14.22
C ILE A 10 -1.12 12.83 -13.70
N PRO A 11 -2.35 13.37 -13.88
CA PRO A 11 -2.67 14.74 -13.52
C PRO A 11 -2.58 14.97 -12.02
N ILE A 12 -2.30 16.23 -11.63
CA ILE A 12 -2.39 16.69 -10.23
C ILE A 12 -3.78 17.28 -10.03
N HIS A 13 -4.44 16.89 -8.94
CA HIS A 13 -5.75 17.39 -8.54
C HIS A 13 -5.69 18.01 -7.14
N GLU A 14 -6.40 19.12 -6.97
CA GLU A 14 -6.55 19.80 -5.69
C GLU A 14 -8.00 19.68 -5.23
N ALA A 15 -8.20 19.05 -4.07
CA ALA A 15 -9.51 18.93 -3.44
C ALA A 15 -9.48 19.65 -2.09
N GLY A 16 -10.15 20.77 -1.98
CA GLY A 16 -10.19 21.60 -0.76
C GLY A 16 -10.93 20.93 0.41
N SER A 17 -11.63 19.82 0.18
CA SER A 17 -12.35 19.07 1.20
C SER A 17 -12.58 17.62 0.79
N ARG A 18 -13.01 16.78 1.78
CA ARG A 18 -13.49 15.42 1.53
C ARG A 18 -14.60 15.37 0.47
N ALA A 19 -15.56 16.27 0.55
CA ALA A 19 -16.69 16.33 -0.38
C ALA A 19 -16.24 16.64 -1.82
N ALA A 20 -15.29 17.56 -1.99
CA ALA A 20 -14.72 17.87 -3.30
C ALA A 20 -13.99 16.67 -3.91
N TRP A 21 -13.23 15.92 -3.10
CA TRP A 21 -12.57 14.69 -3.53
C TRP A 21 -13.57 13.59 -3.92
N GLU A 22 -14.63 13.42 -3.13
CA GLU A 22 -15.71 12.47 -3.43
C GLU A 22 -16.42 12.82 -4.74
N ALA A 23 -16.72 14.10 -4.95
CA ALA A 23 -17.33 14.58 -6.20
C ALA A 23 -16.45 14.27 -7.42
N TRP A 24 -15.16 14.54 -7.32
CA TRP A 24 -14.21 14.22 -8.38
C TRP A 24 -14.18 12.72 -8.69
N LEU A 25 -14.10 11.85 -7.67
CA LEU A 25 -14.12 10.40 -7.88
C LEU A 25 -15.45 9.91 -8.45
N LYS A 26 -16.56 10.48 -8.06
CA LYS A 26 -17.87 10.15 -8.63
C LYS A 26 -17.90 10.31 -10.15
N GLU A 27 -17.25 11.33 -10.66
CA GLU A 27 -17.19 11.62 -12.11
C GLU A 27 -16.07 10.86 -12.82
N ASN A 28 -14.94 10.61 -12.13
CA ASN A 28 -13.70 10.20 -12.79
C ASN A 28 -13.26 8.75 -12.49
N HIS A 29 -13.80 8.09 -11.46
CA HIS A 29 -13.29 6.78 -11.01
C HIS A 29 -13.29 5.69 -12.09
N ALA A 30 -14.20 5.76 -13.07
CA ALA A 30 -14.32 4.74 -14.13
C ALA A 30 -13.51 5.07 -15.41
N ARG A 31 -13.01 6.32 -15.54
CA ARG A 31 -12.34 6.80 -16.77
C ARG A 31 -10.90 7.28 -16.57
N SER A 32 -10.47 7.47 -15.32
CA SER A 32 -9.12 7.94 -15.01
C SER A 32 -8.22 6.78 -14.61
N ASP A 33 -7.00 6.75 -15.14
CA ASP A 33 -5.96 5.77 -14.78
C ASP A 33 -5.24 6.11 -13.47
N GLY A 34 -5.55 7.26 -12.88
CA GLY A 34 -4.98 7.71 -11.62
C GLY A 34 -4.84 9.22 -11.52
N VAL A 35 -4.48 9.66 -10.33
CA VAL A 35 -4.34 11.07 -10.00
C VAL A 35 -3.31 11.26 -8.88
N TRP A 36 -2.60 12.37 -8.92
CA TRP A 36 -1.84 12.89 -7.79
C TRP A 36 -2.72 13.87 -7.03
N LEU A 37 -3.18 13.50 -5.84
CA LEU A 37 -3.99 14.37 -4.98
C LEU A 37 -3.07 15.23 -4.12
N LYS A 38 -3.27 16.56 -4.16
CA LYS A 38 -2.61 17.51 -3.25
C LYS A 38 -3.22 17.38 -1.86
N ILE A 39 -2.37 17.13 -0.87
CA ILE A 39 -2.76 17.06 0.54
C ILE A 39 -1.95 18.09 1.31
N ALA A 40 -2.63 18.94 2.06
CA ALA A 40 -2.00 19.97 2.87
C ALA A 40 -1.14 19.36 3.99
N LYS A 41 0.04 19.95 4.19
CA LYS A 41 0.88 19.62 5.33
C LYS A 41 0.25 20.14 6.61
N GLN A 42 0.43 19.41 7.69
CA GLN A 42 -0.01 19.88 9.01
C GLN A 42 0.63 21.23 9.34
N GLY A 43 -0.19 22.15 9.81
CA GLY A 43 0.26 23.52 10.14
C GLY A 43 0.43 24.47 8.96
N SER A 44 0.16 24.04 7.70
CA SER A 44 0.29 24.93 6.53
C SER A 44 -0.82 25.97 6.40
N GLY A 45 -1.91 25.85 7.17
CA GLY A 45 -3.08 26.73 7.06
C GLY A 45 -3.88 26.58 5.75
N LYS A 46 -3.56 25.59 4.91
CA LYS A 46 -4.22 25.36 3.63
C LYS A 46 -5.35 24.33 3.78
N ALA A 47 -6.47 24.58 3.10
CA ALA A 47 -7.58 23.65 3.04
C ALA A 47 -7.28 22.49 2.09
N SER A 48 -7.51 21.27 2.53
CA SER A 48 -7.53 20.06 1.70
C SER A 48 -8.28 18.95 2.42
N THR A 49 -8.64 17.88 1.68
CA THR A 49 -8.96 16.62 2.35
C THR A 49 -7.74 16.09 3.08
N SER A 50 -7.93 15.48 4.25
CA SER A 50 -6.86 14.77 4.94
C SER A 50 -6.56 13.42 4.25
N TYR A 51 -5.36 12.88 4.46
CA TYR A 51 -5.01 11.56 3.88
C TYR A 51 -5.95 10.44 4.33
N PRO A 52 -6.33 10.30 5.63
CA PRO A 52 -7.29 9.29 6.07
C PRO A 52 -8.66 9.39 5.38
N GLU A 53 -9.17 10.60 5.21
CA GLU A 53 -10.44 10.84 4.51
C GLU A 53 -10.32 10.51 3.01
N ALA A 54 -9.23 10.96 2.38
CA ALA A 54 -8.96 10.69 0.97
C ALA A 54 -8.89 9.19 0.69
N LEU A 55 -8.24 8.42 1.58
CA LEU A 55 -8.14 6.98 1.49
C LEU A 55 -9.49 6.29 1.63
N GLU A 56 -10.32 6.69 2.61
CA GLU A 56 -11.67 6.13 2.77
C GLU A 56 -12.52 6.34 1.52
N VAL A 57 -12.53 7.56 0.99
CA VAL A 57 -13.27 7.90 -0.22
C VAL A 57 -12.74 7.06 -1.40
N ALA A 58 -11.42 6.98 -1.59
CA ALA A 58 -10.82 6.19 -2.65
C ALA A 58 -11.22 4.71 -2.58
N ILE A 59 -11.15 4.09 -1.39
CA ILE A 59 -11.58 2.71 -1.16
C ILE A 59 -13.05 2.52 -1.54
N SER A 60 -13.93 3.46 -1.20
CA SER A 60 -15.35 3.36 -1.52
C SER A 60 -15.63 3.30 -3.03
N PHE A 61 -14.78 3.91 -3.86
CA PHE A 61 -14.84 3.86 -5.31
C PHE A 61 -13.96 2.77 -5.95
N GLY A 62 -13.37 1.86 -5.15
CA GLY A 62 -12.53 0.78 -5.65
C GLY A 62 -11.12 1.24 -6.07
N TRP A 63 -10.65 2.34 -5.53
CA TRP A 63 -9.32 2.89 -5.74
C TRP A 63 -8.38 2.51 -4.60
N ILE A 64 -7.08 2.66 -4.83
CA ILE A 64 -6.02 2.41 -3.86
C ILE A 64 -5.01 3.55 -3.88
N ASP A 65 -4.46 3.85 -2.70
CA ASP A 65 -3.31 4.72 -2.55
C ASP A 65 -2.02 4.04 -3.06
N GLY A 66 -1.11 4.85 -3.53
CA GLY A 66 0.19 4.43 -4.03
C GLY A 66 1.31 5.26 -3.41
N GLN A 67 2.20 5.74 -4.26
CA GLN A 67 3.35 6.53 -3.86
C GLN A 67 2.95 7.90 -3.32
N LYS A 68 3.76 8.42 -2.42
CA LYS A 68 3.73 9.83 -2.01
C LYS A 68 5.01 10.53 -2.46
N ARG A 69 4.94 11.82 -2.74
CA ARG A 69 6.11 12.67 -3.04
C ARG A 69 5.94 14.06 -2.45
N ALA A 70 7.05 14.72 -2.18
CA ALA A 70 7.05 16.13 -1.83
C ALA A 70 6.53 16.95 -3.03
N TYR A 71 5.91 18.10 -2.76
CA TYR A 71 5.43 19.00 -3.80
C TYR A 71 5.96 20.42 -3.55
N ASP A 72 5.47 21.13 -2.54
CA ASP A 72 5.91 22.46 -2.17
C ASP A 72 5.98 22.63 -0.64
N GLN A 73 6.09 23.87 -0.17
CA GLN A 73 6.13 24.16 1.28
C GLN A 73 4.84 23.80 2.01
N SER A 74 3.69 23.90 1.33
CA SER A 74 2.35 23.75 1.92
C SER A 74 1.72 22.38 1.68
N PHE A 75 2.11 21.67 0.61
CA PHE A 75 1.47 20.44 0.15
C PHE A 75 2.48 19.32 -0.09
N TRP A 76 1.96 18.11 -0.07
CA TRP A 76 2.57 16.91 -0.63
C TRP A 76 1.57 16.20 -1.53
N LEU A 77 2.02 15.28 -2.35
CA LEU A 77 1.19 14.57 -3.30
C LEU A 77 1.04 13.11 -2.90
N GLN A 78 -0.20 12.64 -2.87
CA GLN A 78 -0.55 11.22 -2.74
C GLN A 78 -1.10 10.71 -4.06
N ARG A 79 -0.50 9.66 -4.59
CA ARG A 79 -1.04 8.98 -5.77
C ARG A 79 -2.22 8.11 -5.38
N PHE A 80 -3.32 8.21 -6.14
CA PHE A 80 -4.45 7.30 -6.11
C PHE A 80 -4.68 6.72 -7.51
N THR A 81 -5.03 5.43 -7.58
CA THR A 81 -5.30 4.72 -8.84
C THR A 81 -6.46 3.74 -8.67
N PRO A 82 -7.18 3.39 -9.74
CA PRO A 82 -8.10 2.25 -9.71
C PRO A 82 -7.36 0.99 -9.24
N ARG A 83 -8.02 0.13 -8.47
CA ARG A 83 -7.48 -1.19 -8.15
C ARG A 83 -7.47 -2.06 -9.41
N GLY A 84 -6.31 -2.59 -9.73
CA GLY A 84 -6.18 -3.60 -10.78
C GLY A 84 -6.41 -5.01 -10.24
N PRO A 85 -6.51 -6.02 -11.12
CA PRO A 85 -6.78 -7.42 -10.74
C PRO A 85 -5.71 -8.03 -9.84
N ARG A 86 -4.50 -7.47 -9.82
CA ARG A 86 -3.40 -7.90 -8.96
C ARG A 86 -3.15 -6.99 -7.75
N SER A 87 -4.00 -5.99 -7.55
CA SER A 87 -3.86 -5.08 -6.40
C SER A 87 -4.11 -5.82 -5.09
N ARG A 88 -3.13 -5.79 -4.20
CA ARG A 88 -3.20 -6.43 -2.89
C ARG A 88 -4.00 -5.59 -1.90
N TRP A 89 -4.51 -6.25 -0.88
CA TRP A 89 -5.13 -5.61 0.25
C TRP A 89 -4.17 -5.59 1.44
N SER A 90 -4.06 -4.45 2.12
CA SER A 90 -3.52 -4.41 3.47
C SER A 90 -4.66 -4.67 4.45
N GLN A 91 -4.34 -5.17 5.64
CA GLN A 91 -5.35 -5.33 6.71
C GLN A 91 -6.04 -4.00 7.03
N VAL A 92 -5.31 -2.89 7.05
CA VAL A 92 -5.87 -1.55 7.27
C VAL A 92 -6.91 -1.19 6.21
N ASN A 93 -6.62 -1.44 4.93
CA ASN A 93 -7.56 -1.14 3.84
C ASN A 93 -8.75 -2.10 3.86
N ARG A 94 -8.54 -3.36 4.26
CA ARG A 94 -9.61 -4.34 4.48
C ARG A 94 -10.54 -3.90 5.60
N GLU A 95 -10.00 -3.52 6.76
CA GLU A 95 -10.76 -3.00 7.90
C GLU A 95 -11.59 -1.76 7.52
N LYS A 96 -10.98 -0.82 6.80
CA LYS A 96 -11.68 0.37 6.28
C LYS A 96 -12.81 0.01 5.32
N ALA A 97 -12.58 -0.93 4.41
CA ALA A 97 -13.61 -1.40 3.48
C ALA A 97 -14.78 -2.07 4.22
N GLN A 98 -14.51 -2.89 5.23
CA GLN A 98 -15.52 -3.51 6.08
C GLN A 98 -16.35 -2.46 6.83
N ALA A 99 -15.69 -1.46 7.41
CA ALA A 99 -16.37 -0.36 8.09
C ALA A 99 -17.26 0.46 7.13
N LEU A 100 -16.79 0.72 5.90
CA LEU A 100 -17.58 1.41 4.87
C LEU A 100 -18.80 0.58 4.42
N ILE A 101 -18.67 -0.73 4.31
CA ILE A 101 -19.78 -1.64 3.99
C ILE A 101 -20.81 -1.63 5.12
N ALA A 102 -20.37 -1.82 6.36
CA ALA A 102 -21.23 -1.82 7.53
C ALA A 102 -22.01 -0.50 7.70
N ALA A 103 -21.36 0.62 7.36
CA ALA A 103 -21.97 1.96 7.40
C ALA A 103 -22.83 2.30 6.16
N GLY A 104 -23.00 1.39 5.19
CA GLY A 104 -23.73 1.67 3.94
C GLY A 104 -23.08 2.72 3.03
N ARG A 105 -21.80 3.05 3.26
CA ARG A 105 -21.06 4.10 2.53
C ARG A 105 -20.19 3.54 1.37
N MET A 106 -20.11 2.23 1.22
CA MET A 106 -19.38 1.60 0.13
C MET A 106 -20.14 1.76 -1.19
N ARG A 107 -19.49 2.26 -2.22
CA ARG A 107 -20.06 2.41 -3.57
C ARG A 107 -20.03 1.09 -4.34
N LYS A 108 -20.85 0.97 -5.39
CA LYS A 108 -20.86 -0.25 -6.26
C LYS A 108 -19.48 -0.62 -6.78
N ALA A 109 -18.70 0.35 -7.24
CA ALA A 109 -17.35 0.13 -7.73
C ALA A 109 -16.41 -0.46 -6.67
N GLY A 110 -16.49 0.02 -5.42
CA GLY A 110 -15.74 -0.55 -4.30
C GLY A 110 -16.16 -1.97 -3.96
N LEU A 111 -17.48 -2.24 -3.94
CA LEU A 111 -18.00 -3.60 -3.70
C LEU A 111 -17.50 -4.60 -4.74
N VAL A 112 -17.41 -4.21 -6.02
CA VAL A 112 -16.85 -5.07 -7.08
C VAL A 112 -15.43 -5.48 -6.74
N GLN A 113 -14.59 -4.56 -6.27
CA GLN A 113 -13.20 -4.85 -5.92
C GLN A 113 -13.07 -5.74 -4.66
N VAL A 114 -13.96 -5.54 -3.67
CA VAL A 114 -14.02 -6.40 -2.49
C VAL A 114 -14.41 -7.82 -2.87
N ARG A 115 -15.50 -7.99 -3.63
CA ARG A 115 -15.98 -9.32 -4.08
C ARG A 115 -14.94 -10.05 -4.95
N ALA A 116 -14.27 -9.34 -5.86
CA ALA A 116 -13.21 -9.91 -6.67
C ALA A 116 -12.04 -10.41 -5.79
N ALA A 117 -11.65 -9.64 -4.78
CA ALA A 117 -10.59 -10.04 -3.86
C ALA A 117 -10.99 -11.20 -2.95
N GLN A 118 -12.26 -11.30 -2.56
CA GLN A 118 -12.80 -12.44 -1.81
C GLN A 118 -12.82 -13.71 -2.66
N ALA A 119 -13.23 -13.59 -3.91
CA ALA A 119 -13.33 -14.72 -4.84
C ALA A 119 -11.97 -15.35 -5.18
N ASP A 120 -10.91 -14.54 -5.26
CA ASP A 120 -9.56 -15.01 -5.62
C ASP A 120 -8.58 -15.13 -4.42
N GLY A 121 -9.08 -14.99 -3.19
CA GLY A 121 -8.32 -15.17 -1.95
C GLY A 121 -7.46 -14.00 -1.52
N ARG A 122 -7.28 -12.94 -2.33
CA ARG A 122 -6.48 -11.75 -1.95
C ARG A 122 -7.02 -11.01 -0.72
N TRP A 123 -8.30 -11.19 -0.42
CA TRP A 123 -8.94 -10.60 0.76
C TRP A 123 -8.41 -11.21 2.06
N ASP A 124 -8.32 -12.54 2.12
CA ASP A 124 -7.86 -13.28 3.30
C ASP A 124 -6.35 -13.16 3.48
N GLU A 125 -5.65 -12.95 2.38
CA GLU A 125 -4.21 -12.72 2.31
C GLU A 125 -3.80 -11.26 2.52
N ALA A 126 -4.66 -10.44 3.10
CA ALA A 126 -4.35 -9.06 3.38
C ALA A 126 -3.11 -8.96 4.30
N TYR A 127 -2.07 -8.26 3.80
CA TYR A 127 -0.81 -8.12 4.52
C TYR A 127 -0.93 -7.17 5.72
N GLU A 128 -0.17 -7.48 6.76
CA GLU A 128 -0.09 -6.66 7.96
C GLU A 128 0.58 -5.31 7.68
N PRO A 129 0.10 -4.22 8.29
CA PRO A 129 0.79 -2.94 8.24
C PRO A 129 2.12 -3.02 9.01
N GLN A 130 3.07 -2.16 8.67
CA GLN A 130 4.39 -2.12 9.32
C GLN A 130 4.32 -2.10 10.84
N SER A 131 3.32 -1.41 11.42
CA SER A 131 3.14 -1.25 12.88
C SER A 131 2.70 -2.52 13.61
N ARG A 132 2.16 -3.52 12.88
CA ARG A 132 1.66 -4.80 13.44
C ARG A 132 2.42 -6.01 12.89
N ALA A 133 3.33 -5.81 11.92
CA ALA A 133 3.99 -6.91 11.23
C ALA A 133 4.87 -7.73 12.17
N THR A 134 4.57 -9.00 12.27
CA THR A 134 5.30 -10.00 13.04
C THR A 134 6.33 -10.73 12.19
N VAL A 135 7.36 -11.27 12.82
CA VAL A 135 8.34 -12.14 12.14
C VAL A 135 7.72 -13.51 11.96
N PRO A 136 7.59 -14.02 10.72
CA PRO A 136 7.10 -15.39 10.50
C PRO A 136 8.00 -16.44 11.13
N GLU A 137 7.41 -17.55 11.59
CA GLU A 137 8.11 -18.61 12.32
C GLU A 137 9.32 -19.18 11.57
N ASP A 138 9.19 -19.39 10.27
CA ASP A 138 10.28 -19.90 9.43
C ASP A 138 11.45 -18.91 9.29
N LEU A 139 11.18 -17.62 9.21
CA LEU A 139 12.22 -16.59 9.25
C LEU A 139 12.83 -16.47 10.65
N GLN A 140 12.00 -16.56 11.70
CA GLN A 140 12.48 -16.53 13.08
C GLN A 140 13.43 -17.71 13.35
N ALA A 141 13.06 -18.93 12.96
CA ALA A 141 13.91 -20.10 13.09
C ALA A 141 15.26 -19.95 12.37
N ALA A 142 15.24 -19.38 11.14
CA ALA A 142 16.47 -19.14 10.39
C ALA A 142 17.35 -18.06 11.04
N LEU A 143 16.75 -17.02 11.62
CA LEU A 143 17.48 -16.00 12.38
C LEU A 143 18.10 -16.59 13.64
N ASP A 144 17.37 -17.43 14.37
CA ASP A 144 17.86 -18.07 15.60
C ASP A 144 19.03 -19.05 15.31
N ALA A 145 19.04 -19.67 14.13
CA ALA A 145 20.14 -20.49 13.66
C ALA A 145 21.37 -19.68 13.20
N SER A 146 21.27 -18.36 13.07
CA SER A 146 22.36 -17.48 12.61
C SER A 146 22.51 -16.26 13.51
N PRO A 147 23.26 -16.36 14.65
CA PRO A 147 23.41 -15.26 15.60
C PRO A 147 23.85 -13.92 15.00
N PRO A 148 24.79 -13.84 14.05
CA PRO A 148 25.16 -12.55 13.44
C PRO A 148 24.01 -11.92 12.64
N ALA A 149 23.27 -12.73 11.84
CA ALA A 149 22.11 -12.24 11.09
C ALA A 149 21.00 -11.75 12.02
N ARG A 150 20.74 -12.50 13.10
CA ARG A 150 19.75 -12.12 14.13
C ARG A 150 20.12 -10.81 14.80
N ALA A 151 21.39 -10.68 15.23
CA ALA A 151 21.87 -9.45 15.88
C ALA A 151 21.66 -8.24 14.98
N PHE A 152 22.04 -8.32 13.71
CA PHE A 152 21.85 -7.24 12.76
C PHE A 152 20.36 -6.98 12.44
N PHE A 153 19.55 -8.02 12.27
CA PHE A 153 18.10 -7.88 12.03
C PHE A 153 17.39 -7.14 13.17
N LEU A 154 17.80 -7.36 14.43
CA LEU A 154 17.24 -6.68 15.60
C LEU A 154 17.56 -5.17 15.61
N THR A 155 18.64 -4.74 14.96
CA THR A 155 18.94 -3.29 14.81
C THR A 155 18.06 -2.61 13.77
N LEU A 156 17.43 -3.38 12.88
CA LEU A 156 16.58 -2.83 11.83
C LEU A 156 15.24 -2.36 12.39
N THR A 157 14.87 -1.15 12.05
CA THR A 157 13.60 -0.52 12.47
C THR A 157 12.80 -0.04 11.27
N GLY A 158 11.52 0.26 11.51
CA GLY A 158 10.66 0.91 10.54
C GLY A 158 10.62 0.20 9.18
N ALA A 159 10.77 0.96 8.11
CA ALA A 159 10.66 0.49 6.74
C ALA A 159 11.72 -0.57 6.37
N ARG A 160 12.92 -0.50 6.95
CA ARG A 160 14.01 -1.46 6.67
C ARG A 160 13.64 -2.87 7.13
N ARG A 161 13.20 -3.01 8.38
CA ARG A 161 12.72 -4.30 8.90
C ARG A 161 11.48 -4.78 8.12
N TYR A 162 10.54 -3.90 7.90
CA TYR A 162 9.30 -4.23 7.21
C TYR A 162 9.52 -4.71 5.76
N ALA A 163 10.53 -4.21 5.07
CA ALA A 163 10.84 -4.66 3.72
C ALA A 163 11.12 -6.17 3.62
N PHE A 164 11.80 -6.77 4.62
CA PHE A 164 12.02 -8.22 4.70
C PHE A 164 10.69 -8.95 4.91
N LEU A 165 9.88 -8.50 5.87
CA LEU A 165 8.61 -9.14 6.23
C LEU A 165 7.60 -9.08 5.09
N TYR A 166 7.41 -7.90 4.49
CA TYR A 166 6.48 -7.69 3.38
C TYR A 166 6.86 -8.49 2.13
N ARG A 167 8.15 -8.51 1.76
CA ARG A 167 8.59 -9.28 0.60
C ARG A 167 8.48 -10.78 0.83
N LEU A 168 8.68 -11.26 2.07
CA LEU A 168 8.54 -12.65 2.42
C LEU A 168 7.07 -13.10 2.47
N HIS A 169 6.17 -12.24 3.00
CA HIS A 169 4.72 -12.48 2.97
C HIS A 169 4.21 -12.81 1.58
N ASN A 170 4.86 -12.28 0.55
CA ASN A 170 4.48 -12.42 -0.85
C ASN A 170 4.98 -13.70 -1.52
N VAL A 171 5.75 -14.54 -0.84
CA VAL A 171 6.33 -15.78 -1.40
C VAL A 171 5.59 -16.98 -0.83
N ARG A 172 4.74 -17.60 -1.67
CA ARG A 172 3.90 -18.75 -1.27
C ARG A 172 4.53 -20.10 -1.57
N ASN A 173 5.25 -20.19 -2.69
CA ASN A 173 5.92 -21.44 -3.04
C ASN A 173 6.97 -21.77 -1.96
N PRO A 174 6.90 -22.96 -1.29
CA PRO A 174 7.75 -23.30 -0.16
C PRO A 174 9.25 -23.26 -0.51
N GLU A 175 9.62 -23.79 -1.67
CA GLU A 175 11.02 -23.80 -2.10
C GLU A 175 11.57 -22.40 -2.36
N ARG A 176 10.77 -21.55 -3.04
CA ARG A 176 11.13 -20.13 -3.27
C ARG A 176 11.19 -19.36 -1.96
N ARG A 177 10.33 -19.71 -1.01
CA ARG A 177 10.31 -19.10 0.30
C ARG A 177 11.55 -19.45 1.10
N ALA A 178 11.91 -20.72 1.14
CA ALA A 178 13.14 -21.18 1.79
C ALA A 178 14.39 -20.52 1.18
N ARG A 179 14.49 -20.49 -0.16
CA ARG A 179 15.56 -19.74 -0.85
C ARG A 179 15.61 -18.27 -0.44
N ARG A 180 14.47 -17.60 -0.43
CA ARG A 180 14.39 -16.20 -0.06
C ARG A 180 14.85 -15.95 1.37
N ILE A 181 14.52 -16.86 2.30
CA ILE A 181 14.99 -16.80 3.69
C ILE A 181 16.50 -16.98 3.73
N ALA A 182 17.06 -17.96 3.03
CA ALA A 182 18.52 -18.17 2.94
C ALA A 182 19.25 -16.92 2.40
N ASP A 183 18.71 -16.31 1.32
CA ASP A 183 19.24 -15.05 0.78
C ASP A 183 19.22 -13.92 1.81
N TYR A 184 18.15 -13.84 2.62
CA TYR A 184 18.05 -12.85 3.68
C TYR A 184 19.07 -13.05 4.78
N ILE A 185 19.27 -14.30 5.23
CA ILE A 185 20.28 -14.63 6.23
C ILE A 185 21.68 -14.29 5.71
N ALA A 186 22.00 -14.64 4.46
CA ALA A 186 23.28 -14.30 3.84
C ALA A 186 23.51 -12.78 3.77
N LEU A 187 22.47 -12.00 3.42
CA LEU A 187 22.53 -10.55 3.35
C LEU A 187 22.74 -9.93 4.73
N LEU A 188 21.97 -10.39 5.72
CA LEU A 188 22.01 -9.91 7.11
C LEU A 188 23.35 -10.22 7.77
N ASN A 189 23.97 -11.38 7.49
CA ASN A 189 25.31 -11.73 7.96
C ASN A 189 26.39 -10.78 7.42
N GLN A 190 26.13 -10.11 6.28
CA GLN A 190 27.02 -9.08 5.73
C GLN A 190 26.70 -7.66 6.26
N GLY A 191 25.78 -7.53 7.21
CA GLY A 191 25.32 -6.23 7.69
C GLY A 191 24.58 -5.38 6.63
N LYS A 192 23.98 -6.03 5.61
CA LYS A 192 23.30 -5.35 4.51
C LYS A 192 21.78 -5.42 4.63
N THR A 193 21.10 -4.45 4.05
CA THR A 193 19.63 -4.36 3.97
C THR A 193 19.13 -4.55 2.55
N LEU A 194 17.84 -4.84 2.41
CA LEU A 194 17.15 -4.82 1.12
C LEU A 194 17.03 -3.38 0.60
N HIS A 195 17.28 -3.18 -0.68
CA HIS A 195 17.08 -1.92 -1.42
C HIS A 195 15.65 -1.81 -1.94
#